data_977ed5a89461baf2ab7d3cf91f909930
#
_entry.id   977ed5a89461baf2ab7d3cf91f909930
#
_cell.length_a   1.000
_cell.length_b   1.000
_cell.length_c   1.000
_cell.angle_alpha   90.00
_cell.angle_beta   90.00
_cell.angle_gamma   90.00
#
_symmetry.space_group_name_H-M   'P 1'
#
loop_
_entity.id
_entity.type
_entity.pdbx_description
1 polymer ?
#
loop_
_entity_poly.entity_id
_entity_poly.type
_entity_poly.pdbx_seq_one_letter_code
_entity_poly.pdbx_strand_id
1 'polypeptide(L)'
;MSRRPKLNRPLPIAKTQKTFTNIPVVYTTYERALRYVPRERRTLSYVLAKAKDSAPVDEVIQRIRDHTGLGAFTADAFGWKTIGWVLKNTGIGINFGTTILLGFVVGMAIAGQTFYLFTVENLRQFGALKAMGASTATLARMILLQAFTVGITGYGIGIGLATVFGLLTAQEGQLPFLETWPLLLLVFVALLMICTLSALISIIKLARLEPAIVFR
;
A
#
# COMPACT_ATOMS: atom_id res chain seq x y z
N MET A 1 6.07 22.67 55.82
CA MET A 1 7.12 23.23 54.96
C MET A 1 7.31 22.26 53.76
N SER A 2 6.63 22.51 52.66
CA SER A 2 6.69 21.65 51.45
C SER A 2 7.86 22.13 50.62
N ARG A 3 8.92 21.32 50.54
CA ARG A 3 10.02 21.54 49.57
C ARG A 3 9.52 21.18 48.16
N ARG A 4 9.25 22.18 47.35
CA ARG A 4 9.07 22.00 45.90
C ARG A 4 10.39 21.50 45.30
N PRO A 5 10.44 20.38 44.56
CA PRO A 5 11.66 19.96 43.93
C PRO A 5 11.99 20.99 42.82
N LYS A 6 13.24 21.49 42.84
CA LYS A 6 13.79 22.40 41.83
C LYS A 6 13.79 21.69 40.46
N LEU A 7 12.87 22.06 39.58
CA LEU A 7 12.84 21.65 38.17
C LEU A 7 13.88 22.48 37.38
N ASN A 8 15.16 22.23 37.58
CA ASN A 8 16.21 22.99 36.89
C ASN A 8 17.15 22.08 36.07
N ARG A 9 16.59 21.03 35.45
CA ARG A 9 17.27 20.34 34.35
C ARG A 9 16.40 20.44 33.11
N PRO A 10 16.92 20.97 31.99
CA PRO A 10 16.20 20.96 30.74
C PRO A 10 15.87 19.50 30.42
N LEU A 11 14.59 19.20 30.27
CA LEU A 11 14.15 17.89 29.82
C LEU A 11 14.66 17.73 28.37
N PRO A 12 15.39 16.66 28.06
CA PRO A 12 15.82 16.43 26.69
C PRO A 12 14.57 16.30 25.81
N ILE A 13 14.50 17.13 24.77
CA ILE A 13 13.43 17.05 23.78
C ILE A 13 13.74 15.83 22.92
N ALA A 14 12.95 14.77 23.07
CA ALA A 14 13.09 13.59 22.24
C ALA A 14 12.43 13.86 20.88
N LYS A 15 13.17 13.69 19.79
CA LYS A 15 12.59 13.59 18.44
C LYS A 15 11.92 12.22 18.31
N THR A 16 10.61 12.20 18.28
CA THR A 16 9.83 10.97 18.16
C THR A 16 9.07 10.97 16.84
N GLN A 17 8.85 9.79 16.28
CA GLN A 17 7.98 9.63 15.13
C GLN A 17 6.53 9.88 15.56
N LYS A 18 5.76 10.54 14.69
CA LYS A 18 4.33 10.74 14.91
C LYS A 18 3.62 9.38 14.89
N THR A 19 2.72 9.18 15.85
CA THR A 19 1.90 7.96 15.89
C THR A 19 0.74 8.07 14.92
N PHE A 20 0.36 6.96 14.31
CA PHE A 20 -0.76 6.87 13.36
C PHE A 20 -2.09 7.38 13.95
N THR A 21 -2.26 7.28 15.26
CA THR A 21 -3.51 7.63 15.96
C THR A 21 -3.61 9.10 16.38
N ASN A 22 -2.63 9.93 16.07
CA ASN A 22 -2.58 11.36 16.45
C ASN A 22 -2.81 11.61 17.96
N ILE A 23 -2.59 10.59 18.79
CA ILE A 23 -2.72 10.69 20.25
C ILE A 23 -1.47 11.39 20.80
N PRO A 24 -1.62 12.41 21.62
CA PRO A 24 -0.47 13.07 22.25
C PRO A 24 0.28 12.08 23.13
N VAL A 25 1.57 11.87 22.83
CA VAL A 25 2.44 10.96 23.57
C VAL A 25 3.39 11.79 24.44
N VAL A 26 3.41 11.51 25.73
CA VAL A 26 4.29 12.16 26.69
C VAL A 26 5.36 11.17 27.13
N TYR A 27 6.62 11.51 26.86
CA TYR A 27 7.77 10.71 27.29
C TYR A 27 8.22 11.20 28.66
N THR A 28 8.28 10.29 29.63
CA THR A 28 8.74 10.61 30.98
C THR A 28 9.34 9.36 31.64
N THR A 29 9.96 9.51 32.79
CA THR A 29 10.45 8.35 33.56
C THR A 29 9.30 7.49 34.06
N TYR A 30 9.51 6.18 34.17
CA TYR A 30 8.50 5.22 34.62
C TYR A 30 7.84 5.63 35.96
N GLU A 31 8.65 6.04 36.94
CA GLU A 31 8.15 6.47 38.24
C GLU A 31 7.21 7.71 38.16
N ARG A 32 7.51 8.64 37.25
CA ARG A 32 6.64 9.80 37.02
C ARG A 32 5.38 9.41 36.27
N ALA A 33 5.49 8.55 35.28
CA ALA A 33 4.36 8.04 34.53
C ALA A 33 3.33 7.39 35.45
N LEU A 34 3.77 6.58 36.41
CA LEU A 34 2.90 5.91 37.37
C LEU A 34 2.03 6.87 38.21
N ARG A 35 2.43 8.15 38.36
CA ARG A 35 1.63 9.14 39.09
C ARG A 35 0.46 9.68 38.27
N TYR A 36 0.55 9.63 36.95
CA TYR A 36 -0.47 10.15 36.02
C TYR A 36 -1.39 9.06 35.52
N VAL A 37 -0.98 7.80 35.58
CA VAL A 37 -1.76 6.67 35.07
C VAL A 37 -2.71 6.13 36.16
N PRO A 38 -3.98 5.88 35.83
CA PRO A 38 -4.93 5.22 36.73
C PRO A 38 -4.38 3.87 37.22
N ARG A 39 -4.80 3.47 38.44
CA ARG A 39 -4.26 2.25 39.08
C ARG A 39 -4.46 0.99 38.24
N GLU A 40 -5.56 0.90 37.50
CA GLU A 40 -5.92 -0.21 36.63
C GLU A 40 -4.99 -0.37 35.41
N ARG A 41 -4.28 0.69 35.04
CA ARG A 41 -3.35 0.73 33.90
C ARG A 41 -1.87 0.78 34.30
N ARG A 42 -1.55 0.53 35.55
CA ARG A 42 -0.16 0.54 36.07
C ARG A 42 0.61 -0.74 35.74
N THR A 43 0.34 -1.33 34.60
CA THR A 43 1.04 -2.52 34.09
C THR A 43 1.98 -2.13 32.96
N LEU A 44 3.14 -2.78 32.90
CA LEU A 44 4.06 -2.66 31.79
C LEU A 44 3.48 -3.41 30.60
N SER A 45 3.27 -2.71 29.49
CA SER A 45 2.78 -3.33 28.26
C SER A 45 3.89 -4.14 27.58
N TYR A 46 5.12 -3.62 27.58
CA TYR A 46 6.32 -4.31 27.06
C TYR A 46 7.59 -3.70 27.63
N VAL A 47 8.65 -4.47 27.57
CA VAL A 47 10.00 -4.09 28.00
C VAL A 47 10.92 -4.17 26.79
N LEU A 48 11.65 -3.09 26.51
CA LEU A 48 12.68 -3.07 25.49
C LEU A 48 14.01 -3.50 26.12
N ALA A 49 14.60 -4.55 25.57
CA ALA A 49 15.91 -5.05 26.00
C ALA A 49 16.88 -5.00 24.82
N LYS A 50 18.10 -4.55 25.06
CA LYS A 50 19.19 -4.64 24.08
C LYS A 50 20.08 -5.83 24.45
N ALA A 51 20.20 -6.80 23.52
CA ALA A 51 21.15 -7.89 23.68
C ALA A 51 22.59 -7.35 23.63
N LYS A 52 23.52 -8.03 24.34
CA LYS A 52 24.95 -7.74 24.19
C LYS A 52 25.40 -8.16 22.79
N ASP A 53 26.31 -7.37 22.21
CA ASP A 53 26.80 -7.60 20.84
C ASP A 53 27.49 -8.98 20.65
N SER A 54 27.88 -9.64 21.75
CA SER A 54 28.49 -10.96 21.76
C SER A 54 27.50 -12.14 21.85
N ALA A 55 26.21 -11.88 22.05
CA ALA A 55 25.22 -12.94 22.25
C ALA A 55 24.29 -13.05 21.04
N PRO A 56 24.09 -14.26 20.47
CA PRO A 56 23.13 -14.48 19.39
C PRO A 56 21.72 -14.15 19.90
N VAL A 57 21.02 -13.30 19.13
CA VAL A 57 19.71 -12.74 19.51
C VAL A 57 18.69 -13.85 19.76
N ASP A 58 18.71 -14.91 18.95
CA ASP A 58 17.76 -16.02 19.06
C ASP A 58 17.91 -16.80 20.36
N GLU A 59 19.14 -17.01 20.83
CA GLU A 59 19.38 -17.65 22.14
C GLU A 59 18.87 -16.79 23.30
N VAL A 60 19.07 -15.46 23.19
CA VAL A 60 18.57 -14.52 24.21
C VAL A 60 17.05 -14.56 24.28
N ILE A 61 16.38 -14.59 23.12
CA ILE A 61 14.92 -14.70 23.02
C ILE A 61 14.43 -16.00 23.67
N GLN A 62 15.04 -17.13 23.36
CA GLN A 62 14.66 -18.41 23.96
C GLN A 62 14.88 -18.41 25.48
N ARG A 63 16.03 -17.93 25.94
CA ARG A 63 16.32 -17.82 27.36
C ARG A 63 15.31 -16.95 28.11
N ILE A 64 14.90 -15.82 27.53
CA ILE A 64 13.86 -14.97 28.12
C ILE A 64 12.53 -15.73 28.22
N ARG A 65 12.13 -16.43 27.17
CA ARG A 65 10.89 -17.22 27.16
C ARG A 65 10.90 -18.32 28.23
N ASP A 66 12.00 -19.06 28.31
CA ASP A 66 12.14 -20.21 29.23
C ASP A 66 12.17 -19.77 30.70
N HIS A 67 12.85 -18.66 31.00
CA HIS A 67 12.96 -18.19 32.38
C HIS A 67 11.79 -17.34 32.88
N THR A 68 11.09 -16.66 31.99
CA THR A 68 10.04 -15.69 32.39
C THR A 68 8.63 -16.11 31.98
N GLY A 69 8.48 -17.03 31.05
CA GLY A 69 7.19 -17.38 30.44
C GLY A 69 6.59 -16.26 29.56
N LEU A 70 7.32 -15.14 29.38
CA LEU A 70 6.86 -14.00 28.60
C LEU A 70 7.21 -14.16 27.12
N GLY A 71 6.41 -13.56 26.24
CA GLY A 71 6.69 -13.52 24.81
C GLY A 71 7.85 -12.57 24.50
N ALA A 72 8.99 -13.11 24.04
CA ALA A 72 10.13 -12.31 23.57
C ALA A 72 10.19 -12.37 22.04
N PHE A 73 10.45 -11.24 21.40
CA PHE A 73 10.47 -11.08 19.95
C PHE A 73 11.58 -10.13 19.53
N THR A 74 12.12 -10.31 18.34
CA THR A 74 12.92 -9.26 17.70
C THR A 74 12.01 -8.07 17.33
N ALA A 75 12.60 -6.89 17.09
CA ALA A 75 11.84 -5.71 16.66
C ALA A 75 11.01 -5.99 15.39
N ASP A 76 11.62 -6.66 14.41
CA ASP A 76 10.96 -7.00 13.15
C ASP A 76 9.83 -8.03 13.35
N ALA A 77 10.09 -9.09 14.09
CA ALA A 77 9.07 -10.12 14.38
C ALA A 77 7.90 -9.54 15.17
N PHE A 78 8.16 -8.63 16.10
CA PHE A 78 7.11 -7.93 16.83
C PHE A 78 6.32 -6.98 15.94
N GLY A 79 6.99 -6.27 15.03
CA GLY A 79 6.36 -5.43 14.02
C GLY A 79 5.37 -6.22 13.15
N TRP A 80 5.80 -7.33 12.58
CA TRP A 80 4.94 -8.20 11.77
C TRP A 80 3.78 -8.80 12.56
N LYS A 81 4.02 -9.20 13.80
CA LYS A 81 2.96 -9.68 14.70
C LYS A 81 1.91 -8.61 14.97
N THR A 82 2.34 -7.37 15.20
CA THR A 82 1.47 -6.22 15.44
C THR A 82 0.64 -5.90 14.19
N ILE A 83 1.27 -5.86 13.01
CA ILE A 83 0.57 -5.65 11.73
C ILE A 83 -0.50 -6.75 11.52
N GLY A 84 -0.13 -8.01 11.72
CA GLY A 84 -1.05 -9.12 11.59
C GLY A 84 -2.24 -9.04 12.55
N TRP A 85 -2.00 -8.59 13.79
CA TRP A 85 -3.05 -8.38 14.77
C TRP A 85 -3.99 -7.23 14.36
N VAL A 86 -3.43 -6.10 13.95
CA VAL A 86 -4.21 -4.94 13.48
C VAL A 86 -5.08 -5.31 12.28
N LEU A 87 -4.52 -5.98 11.29
CA LEU A 87 -5.28 -6.41 10.10
C LEU A 87 -6.43 -7.37 10.42
N LYS A 88 -6.26 -8.25 11.42
CA LYS A 88 -7.27 -9.25 11.81
C LYS A 88 -8.32 -8.70 12.76
N ASN A 89 -7.93 -7.81 13.68
CA ASN A 89 -8.79 -7.40 14.80
C ASN A 89 -9.34 -5.98 14.67
N THR A 90 -8.87 -5.22 13.65
CA THR A 90 -9.41 -3.89 13.37
C THR A 90 -10.07 -3.87 11.99
N GLY A 91 -11.10 -3.07 11.81
CA GLY A 91 -11.75 -2.89 10.50
C GLY A 91 -10.87 -2.21 9.44
N ILE A 92 -9.65 -1.79 9.81
CA ILE A 92 -8.73 -1.07 8.94
C ILE A 92 -8.37 -1.91 7.70
N GLY A 93 -7.99 -3.18 7.90
CA GLY A 93 -7.64 -4.08 6.80
C GLY A 93 -8.79 -4.31 5.82
N ILE A 94 -10.01 -4.48 6.34
CA ILE A 94 -11.21 -4.67 5.51
C ILE A 94 -11.53 -3.39 4.75
N ASN A 95 -11.48 -2.22 5.40
CA ASN A 95 -11.81 -0.95 4.78
C ASN A 95 -10.85 -0.60 3.64
N PHE A 96 -9.55 -0.72 3.85
CA PHE A 96 -8.57 -0.51 2.79
C PHE A 96 -8.69 -1.57 1.69
N GLY A 97 -8.90 -2.84 2.05
CA GLY A 97 -9.08 -3.92 1.09
C GLY A 97 -10.29 -3.72 0.18
N THR A 98 -11.43 -3.31 0.73
CA THR A 98 -12.64 -3.01 -0.06
C THR A 98 -12.43 -1.79 -0.96
N THR A 99 -11.75 -0.74 -0.49
CA THR A 99 -11.44 0.43 -1.31
C THR A 99 -10.54 0.08 -2.50
N ILE A 100 -9.50 -0.72 -2.27
CA ILE A 100 -8.60 -1.20 -3.33
C ILE A 100 -9.37 -2.07 -4.34
N LEU A 101 -10.20 -2.99 -3.85
CA LEU A 101 -11.01 -3.87 -4.69
C LEU A 101 -12.00 -3.07 -5.57
N LEU A 102 -12.69 -2.10 -4.98
CA LEU A 102 -13.60 -1.22 -5.71
C LEU A 102 -12.86 -0.41 -6.77
N GLY A 103 -11.72 0.18 -6.42
CA GLY A 103 -10.87 0.90 -7.37
C GLY A 103 -10.41 0.03 -8.54
N PHE A 104 -10.04 -1.22 -8.25
CA PHE A 104 -9.65 -2.20 -9.26
C PHE A 104 -10.81 -2.55 -10.20
N VAL A 105 -11.99 -2.86 -9.66
CA VAL A 105 -13.19 -3.22 -10.44
C VAL A 105 -13.64 -2.05 -11.31
N VAL A 106 -13.72 -0.85 -10.75
CA VAL A 106 -14.11 0.36 -11.49
C VAL A 106 -13.08 0.70 -12.57
N GLY A 107 -11.80 0.63 -12.24
CA GLY A 107 -10.70 0.84 -13.20
C GLY A 107 -10.75 -0.15 -14.36
N MET A 108 -11.01 -1.43 -14.08
CA MET A 108 -11.17 -2.47 -15.10
C MET A 108 -12.41 -2.20 -16.00
N ALA A 109 -13.54 -1.81 -15.41
CA ALA A 109 -14.76 -1.53 -16.15
C ALA A 109 -14.57 -0.33 -17.09
N ILE A 110 -14.00 0.78 -16.59
CA ILE A 110 -13.74 1.98 -17.39
C ILE A 110 -12.74 1.69 -18.50
N ALA A 111 -11.60 1.05 -18.18
CA ALA A 111 -10.60 0.68 -19.16
C ALA A 111 -11.19 -0.27 -20.25
N GLY A 112 -11.93 -1.29 -19.81
CA GLY A 112 -12.58 -2.24 -20.71
C GLY A 112 -13.56 -1.55 -21.67
N GLN A 113 -14.41 -0.67 -21.16
CA GLN A 113 -15.35 0.11 -21.95
C GLN A 113 -14.62 1.05 -22.91
N THR A 114 -13.58 1.73 -22.47
CA THR A 114 -12.81 2.66 -23.31
C THR A 114 -12.12 1.93 -24.48
N PHE A 115 -11.45 0.81 -24.21
CA PHE A 115 -10.81 0.02 -25.27
C PHE A 115 -11.82 -0.64 -26.20
N TYR A 116 -12.96 -1.07 -25.66
CA TYR A 116 -14.05 -1.58 -26.49
C TYR A 116 -14.58 -0.51 -27.45
N LEU A 117 -14.91 0.68 -26.93
CA LEU A 117 -15.42 1.80 -27.72
C LEU A 117 -14.41 2.23 -28.78
N PHE A 118 -13.13 2.39 -28.41
CA PHE A 118 -12.04 2.69 -29.32
C PHE A 118 -11.97 1.65 -30.46
N THR A 119 -12.10 0.37 -30.15
CA THR A 119 -12.06 -0.69 -31.16
C THR A 119 -13.28 -0.59 -32.09
N VAL A 120 -14.48 -0.32 -31.56
CA VAL A 120 -15.70 -0.18 -32.35
C VAL A 120 -15.65 1.03 -33.28
N GLU A 121 -15.20 2.18 -32.79
CA GLU A 121 -15.06 3.41 -33.59
C GLU A 121 -14.02 3.27 -34.72
N ASN A 122 -12.97 2.48 -34.49
CA ASN A 122 -11.90 2.25 -35.47
C ASN A 122 -12.09 0.95 -36.29
N LEU A 123 -13.27 0.31 -36.23
CA LEU A 123 -13.56 -0.95 -36.95
C LEU A 123 -13.29 -0.86 -38.43
N ARG A 124 -13.68 0.25 -39.05
CA ARG A 124 -13.50 0.47 -40.51
C ARG A 124 -12.01 0.51 -40.86
N GLN A 125 -11.18 1.13 -40.05
CA GLN A 125 -9.74 1.20 -40.26
C GLN A 125 -9.08 -0.17 -40.05
N PHE A 126 -9.46 -0.92 -39.02
CA PHE A 126 -8.99 -2.28 -38.78
C PHE A 126 -9.43 -3.24 -39.87
N GLY A 127 -10.66 -3.06 -40.41
CA GLY A 127 -11.17 -3.83 -41.55
C GLY A 127 -10.38 -3.56 -42.83
N ALA A 128 -10.05 -2.30 -43.12
CA ALA A 128 -9.20 -1.92 -44.24
C ALA A 128 -7.81 -2.53 -44.15
N LEU A 129 -7.18 -2.48 -42.97
CA LEU A 129 -5.89 -3.12 -42.74
C LEU A 129 -5.95 -4.65 -42.94
N LYS A 130 -7.04 -5.28 -42.50
CA LYS A 130 -7.25 -6.72 -42.69
C LYS A 130 -7.45 -7.08 -44.16
N ALA A 131 -8.16 -6.23 -44.92
CA ALA A 131 -8.32 -6.39 -46.38
C ALA A 131 -7.01 -6.21 -47.16
N MET A 132 -6.10 -5.39 -46.67
CA MET A 132 -4.73 -5.23 -47.18
C MET A 132 -3.77 -6.38 -46.78
N GLY A 133 -4.26 -7.39 -46.06
CA GLY A 133 -3.48 -8.58 -45.69
C GLY A 133 -2.90 -8.55 -44.28
N ALA A 134 -3.25 -7.58 -43.42
CA ALA A 134 -2.79 -7.60 -42.03
C ALA A 134 -3.42 -8.77 -41.28
N SER A 135 -2.59 -9.55 -40.58
CA SER A 135 -3.07 -10.67 -39.79
C SER A 135 -3.78 -10.18 -38.52
N THR A 136 -4.73 -10.95 -38.02
CA THR A 136 -5.41 -10.67 -36.73
C THR A 136 -4.40 -10.53 -35.57
N ALA A 137 -3.30 -11.27 -35.62
CA ALA A 137 -2.22 -11.18 -34.64
C ALA A 137 -1.51 -9.81 -34.69
N THR A 138 -1.30 -9.24 -35.88
CA THR A 138 -0.71 -7.90 -36.03
C THR A 138 -1.61 -6.84 -35.42
N LEU A 139 -2.91 -6.90 -35.72
CA LEU A 139 -3.90 -5.96 -35.16
C LEU A 139 -4.02 -6.10 -33.62
N ALA A 140 -3.99 -7.32 -33.11
CA ALA A 140 -3.98 -7.58 -31.68
C ALA A 140 -2.74 -6.98 -31.00
N ARG A 141 -1.55 -7.11 -31.60
CA ARG A 141 -0.32 -6.48 -31.06
C ARG A 141 -0.41 -4.96 -31.05
N MET A 142 -1.03 -4.35 -32.06
CA MET A 142 -1.24 -2.90 -32.09
C MET A 142 -2.12 -2.45 -30.91
N ILE A 143 -3.26 -3.13 -30.66
CA ILE A 143 -4.16 -2.82 -29.55
C ILE A 143 -3.45 -3.02 -28.21
N LEU A 144 -2.68 -4.10 -28.04
CA LEU A 144 -1.91 -4.38 -26.83
C LEU A 144 -0.85 -3.31 -26.58
N LEU A 145 -0.13 -2.90 -27.61
CA LEU A 145 0.89 -1.85 -27.49
C LEU A 145 0.27 -0.51 -27.06
N GLN A 146 -0.88 -0.16 -27.64
CA GLN A 146 -1.63 1.03 -27.21
C GLN A 146 -2.07 0.93 -25.76
N ALA A 147 -2.60 -0.23 -25.33
CA ALA A 147 -3.02 -0.46 -23.95
C ALA A 147 -1.87 -0.31 -22.96
N PHE A 148 -0.69 -0.84 -23.30
CA PHE A 148 0.50 -0.68 -22.46
C PHE A 148 1.00 0.77 -22.42
N THR A 149 0.98 1.48 -23.54
CA THR A 149 1.40 2.89 -23.58
C THR A 149 0.48 3.74 -22.69
N VAL A 150 -0.84 3.57 -22.82
CA VAL A 150 -1.82 4.26 -21.96
C VAL A 150 -1.66 3.84 -20.50
N GLY A 151 -1.43 2.55 -20.24
CA GLY A 151 -1.20 2.04 -18.91
C GLY A 151 0.03 2.65 -18.24
N ILE A 152 1.17 2.67 -18.92
CA ILE A 152 2.43 3.22 -18.38
C ILE A 152 2.31 4.73 -18.13
N THR A 153 1.72 5.49 -19.06
CA THR A 153 1.51 6.93 -18.86
C THR A 153 0.54 7.20 -17.73
N GLY A 154 -0.58 6.46 -17.65
CA GLY A 154 -1.56 6.56 -16.57
C GLY A 154 -0.96 6.20 -15.22
N TYR A 155 -0.10 5.17 -15.15
CA TYR A 155 0.64 4.81 -13.95
C TYR A 155 1.53 5.95 -13.45
N GLY A 156 2.31 6.56 -14.34
CA GLY A 156 3.18 7.68 -13.99
C GLY A 156 2.41 8.88 -13.43
N ILE A 157 1.30 9.25 -14.08
CA ILE A 157 0.43 10.33 -13.62
C ILE A 157 -0.21 9.97 -12.28
N GLY A 158 -0.75 8.75 -12.16
CA GLY A 158 -1.43 8.29 -10.94
C GLY A 158 -0.51 8.27 -9.73
N ILE A 159 0.69 7.71 -9.87
CA ILE A 159 1.69 7.71 -8.78
C ILE A 159 2.15 9.13 -8.47
N GLY A 160 2.43 9.96 -9.49
CA GLY A 160 2.82 11.34 -9.27
C GLY A 160 1.80 12.11 -8.42
N LEU A 161 0.51 12.00 -8.75
CA LEU A 161 -0.56 12.62 -7.98
C LEU A 161 -0.67 12.02 -6.56
N ALA A 162 -0.56 10.70 -6.41
CA ALA A 162 -0.61 10.04 -5.11
C ALA A 162 0.56 10.46 -4.21
N THR A 163 1.78 10.56 -4.78
CA THR A 163 2.97 11.02 -4.05
C THR A 163 2.82 12.47 -3.59
N VAL A 164 2.37 13.37 -4.48
CA VAL A 164 2.14 14.78 -4.12
C VAL A 164 1.10 14.88 -2.99
N PHE A 165 -0.02 14.20 -3.10
CA PHE A 165 -1.04 14.18 -2.06
C PHE A 165 -0.50 13.60 -0.74
N GLY A 166 0.24 12.49 -0.82
CA GLY A 166 0.84 11.84 0.34
C GLY A 166 1.85 12.74 1.06
N LEU A 167 2.70 13.45 0.31
CA LEU A 167 3.67 14.39 0.88
C LEU A 167 2.99 15.59 1.55
N LEU A 168 1.94 16.14 0.94
CA LEU A 168 1.17 17.25 1.54
C LEU A 168 0.53 16.83 2.87
N THR A 169 -0.13 15.68 2.91
CA THR A 169 -0.75 15.15 4.14
C THR A 169 0.27 14.79 5.22
N ALA A 170 1.44 14.29 4.82
CA ALA A 170 2.53 13.99 5.73
C ALA A 170 3.14 15.27 6.36
N GLN A 171 3.25 16.37 5.59
CA GLN A 171 3.74 17.65 6.09
C GLN A 171 2.80 18.25 7.14
N GLU A 172 1.50 18.15 6.96
CA GLU A 172 0.51 18.57 7.94
C GLU A 172 0.47 17.64 9.18
N GLY A 173 1.15 16.53 9.11
CA GLY A 173 1.27 15.57 10.21
C GLY A 173 0.02 14.77 10.50
N GLN A 174 -0.91 14.72 9.57
CA GLN A 174 -2.17 14.00 9.72
C GLN A 174 -2.00 12.49 9.52
N LEU A 175 -1.23 12.09 8.51
CA LEU A 175 -0.99 10.67 8.19
C LEU A 175 0.49 10.43 7.85
N PRO A 176 1.11 9.37 8.39
CA PRO A 176 2.43 8.96 7.94
C PRO A 176 2.30 8.37 6.52
N PHE A 177 2.96 8.99 5.56
CA PHE A 177 3.02 8.51 4.19
C PHE A 177 4.37 7.83 3.93
N LEU A 178 4.33 6.60 3.47
CA LEU A 178 5.53 5.82 3.16
C LEU A 178 5.32 5.10 1.83
N GLU A 179 5.99 5.55 0.79
CA GLU A 179 6.07 4.82 -0.48
C GLU A 179 7.15 3.74 -0.39
N THR A 180 6.71 2.49 -0.50
CA THR A 180 7.61 1.34 -0.48
C THR A 180 7.74 0.76 -1.88
N TRP A 181 8.95 0.50 -2.33
CA TRP A 181 9.22 -0.07 -3.65
C TRP A 181 8.37 -1.30 -4.01
N PRO A 182 8.15 -2.28 -3.12
CA PRO A 182 7.26 -3.41 -3.42
C PRO A 182 5.82 -3.01 -3.71
N LEU A 183 5.31 -1.94 -3.05
CA LEU A 183 3.96 -1.44 -3.28
C LEU A 183 3.84 -0.84 -4.69
N LEU A 184 4.81 -0.04 -5.12
CA LEU A 184 4.85 0.53 -6.46
C LEU A 184 4.84 -0.56 -7.53
N LEU A 185 5.66 -1.60 -7.36
CA LEU A 185 5.72 -2.73 -8.27
C LEU A 185 4.39 -3.51 -8.29
N LEU A 186 3.76 -3.72 -7.14
CA LEU A 186 2.46 -4.39 -7.04
C LEU A 186 1.38 -3.62 -7.80
N VAL A 187 1.31 -2.30 -7.62
CA VAL A 187 0.35 -1.44 -8.34
C VAL A 187 0.62 -1.45 -9.84
N PHE A 188 1.89 -1.42 -10.26
CA PHE A 188 2.28 -1.52 -11.65
C PHE A 188 1.80 -2.83 -12.30
N VAL A 189 2.05 -3.97 -11.64
CA VAL A 189 1.61 -5.29 -12.11
C VAL A 189 0.09 -5.37 -12.18
N ALA A 190 -0.62 -4.87 -11.16
CA ALA A 190 -2.08 -4.83 -11.16
C ALA A 190 -2.63 -4.01 -12.32
N LEU A 191 -2.03 -2.86 -12.63
CA LEU A 191 -2.41 -2.01 -13.75
C LEU A 191 -2.15 -2.67 -15.09
N LEU A 192 -0.99 -3.31 -15.28
CA LEU A 192 -0.71 -4.09 -16.49
C LEU A 192 -1.73 -5.22 -16.69
N MET A 193 -2.16 -5.85 -15.61
CA MET A 193 -3.20 -6.89 -15.64
C MET A 193 -4.54 -6.30 -16.10
N ILE A 194 -4.96 -5.14 -15.58
CA ILE A 194 -6.16 -4.44 -16.03
C ILE A 194 -6.07 -4.12 -17.52
N CYS A 195 -4.99 -3.51 -17.98
CA CYS A 195 -4.78 -3.15 -19.38
C CYS A 195 -4.83 -4.38 -20.30
N THR A 196 -4.19 -5.46 -19.90
CA THR A 196 -4.16 -6.72 -20.67
C THR A 196 -5.56 -7.34 -20.78
N LEU A 197 -6.29 -7.45 -19.67
CA LEU A 197 -7.65 -7.99 -19.66
C LEU A 197 -8.61 -7.12 -20.49
N SER A 198 -8.52 -5.81 -20.38
CA SER A 198 -9.33 -4.87 -21.13
C SER A 198 -9.04 -4.95 -22.64
N ALA A 199 -7.77 -5.01 -23.03
CA ALA A 199 -7.34 -5.19 -24.40
C ALA A 199 -7.82 -6.53 -24.99
N LEU A 200 -7.81 -7.60 -24.18
CA LEU A 200 -8.25 -8.93 -24.61
C LEU A 200 -9.73 -8.93 -25.01
N ILE A 201 -10.58 -8.24 -24.26
CA ILE A 201 -12.01 -8.08 -24.57
C ILE A 201 -12.18 -7.43 -25.95
N SER A 202 -11.41 -6.38 -26.22
CA SER A 202 -11.41 -5.67 -27.51
C SER A 202 -10.91 -6.53 -28.67
N ILE A 203 -9.86 -7.31 -28.43
CA ILE A 203 -9.28 -8.23 -29.43
C ILE A 203 -10.24 -9.35 -29.80
N ILE A 204 -10.97 -9.93 -28.83
CA ILE A 204 -11.99 -10.95 -29.08
C ILE A 204 -13.08 -10.40 -30.00
N LYS A 205 -13.51 -9.17 -29.79
CA LYS A 205 -14.49 -8.50 -30.65
C LYS A 205 -13.95 -8.32 -32.07
N LEU A 206 -12.71 -7.84 -32.19
CA LEU A 206 -12.03 -7.65 -33.47
C LEU A 206 -11.86 -8.97 -34.25
N ALA A 207 -11.54 -10.06 -33.56
CA ALA A 207 -11.34 -11.39 -34.18
C ALA A 207 -12.65 -11.94 -34.80
N ARG A 208 -13.79 -11.62 -34.22
CA ARG A 208 -15.13 -12.04 -34.68
C ARG A 208 -15.70 -11.19 -35.82
N LEU A 209 -14.98 -10.15 -36.27
CA LEU A 209 -15.40 -9.32 -37.38
C LEU A 209 -15.20 -10.03 -38.70
N GLU A 210 -16.29 -10.21 -39.43
CA GLU A 210 -16.28 -10.58 -40.84
C GLU A 210 -15.90 -9.38 -41.70
N PRO A 211 -14.93 -9.51 -42.62
CA PRO A 211 -14.49 -8.41 -43.51
C PRO A 211 -15.63 -7.80 -44.33
N ALA A 212 -16.72 -8.54 -44.57
CA ALA A 212 -17.86 -8.11 -45.38
C ALA A 212 -18.67 -6.96 -44.77
N ILE A 213 -18.60 -6.72 -43.46
CA ILE A 213 -19.35 -5.66 -42.78
C ILE A 213 -18.79 -4.25 -43.09
N VAL A 214 -17.54 -4.18 -43.55
CA VAL A 214 -16.84 -2.90 -43.81
C VAL A 214 -17.25 -2.28 -45.14
N PHE A 215 -17.83 -3.06 -46.04
CA PHE A 215 -18.21 -2.65 -47.41
C PHE A 215 -19.71 -2.40 -47.58
N ARG A 216 -20.47 -2.36 -46.49
CA ARG A 216 -21.91 -2.03 -46.50
C ARG A 216 -22.15 -0.57 -45.95
#